data_fde50906a12fca6cad27e17e78f530f5
#
_entry.id   fde50906a12fca6cad27e17e78f530f5
#
_cell.length_a   1.000
_cell.length_b   1.000
_cell.length_c   1.000
_cell.angle_alpha   90.00
_cell.angle_beta   90.00
_cell.angle_gamma   90.00
#
_symmetry.space_group_name_H-M   'P 1'
#
loop_
_entity.id
_entity.type
_entity.pdbx_description
1 polymer ?
#
loop_
_entity_poly.entity_id
_entity_poly.type
_entity_poly.pdbx_seq_one_letter_code
_entity_poly.pdbx_strand_id
1 'polypeptide(L)'
;MRVGLVIDSVDWHARQFIAALSSRGVETVPMQLSSCGIATSSPSGLNIDGFGKALPDAVVVRTMSGGPFEAVTLRLGVLHALRELGVMVWNDARTIERCVDKSMTSFLLSRAGIPTPATWATESYEQAYTIAERETAEGPLVLKPLFGSQGRGLKLVHKPEDLPTIEETPGRVYYLQRFIGVERDSGYHDFRILVVQGRIIAAMRRHSNHWITNIKRGGRPVPVVINDEMKALALQAAMAVSANFVGVDIVYGTNDRPAVLEVNSMPAWSGLQKVAAVNIASVLADALVAALAGRGLRGAMA
;
A
#
# COMPACT_ATOMS: atom_id res chain seq x y z
N MET A 1 27.32 1.12 -1.24
CA MET A 1 26.02 1.42 -0.59
C MET A 1 25.44 0.12 -0.04
N ARG A 2 24.95 0.16 1.20
CA ARG A 2 24.30 -0.98 1.87
C ARG A 2 22.83 -0.63 2.18
N VAL A 3 21.90 -1.34 1.59
CA VAL A 3 20.46 -1.09 1.70
C VAL A 3 19.78 -2.21 2.49
N GLY A 4 19.07 -1.86 3.54
CA GLY A 4 18.20 -2.78 4.28
C GLY A 4 16.91 -3.05 3.49
N LEU A 5 16.60 -4.30 3.22
CA LEU A 5 15.34 -4.70 2.60
C LEU A 5 14.46 -5.40 3.63
N VAL A 6 13.45 -4.66 4.10
CA VAL A 6 12.48 -5.20 5.08
C VAL A 6 11.53 -6.16 4.40
N ILE A 7 11.61 -7.42 4.79
CA ILE A 7 10.81 -8.54 4.27
C ILE A 7 10.56 -9.58 5.36
N ASP A 8 9.44 -10.30 5.26
CA ASP A 8 9.17 -11.47 6.12
C ASP A 8 9.86 -12.73 5.58
N SER A 9 10.02 -12.82 4.26
CA SER A 9 10.71 -13.91 3.57
C SER A 9 11.22 -13.44 2.21
N VAL A 10 12.26 -14.13 1.69
CA VAL A 10 12.81 -13.84 0.36
C VAL A 10 11.88 -14.43 -0.70
N ASP A 11 10.80 -13.70 -1.00
CA ASP A 11 9.83 -14.03 -2.04
C ASP A 11 10.34 -13.68 -3.45
N TRP A 12 9.49 -13.88 -4.47
CA TRP A 12 9.81 -13.52 -5.85
C TRP A 12 10.16 -12.03 -6.02
N HIS A 13 9.40 -11.12 -5.36
CA HIS A 13 9.63 -9.67 -5.47
C HIS A 13 10.97 -9.28 -4.85
N ALA A 14 11.30 -9.85 -3.68
CA ALA A 14 12.57 -9.62 -3.02
C ALA A 14 13.74 -10.08 -3.89
N ARG A 15 13.68 -11.30 -4.48
CA ARG A 15 14.72 -11.79 -5.40
C ARG A 15 14.93 -10.88 -6.61
N GLN A 16 13.84 -10.42 -7.25
CA GLN A 16 13.93 -9.51 -8.39
C GLN A 16 14.57 -8.17 -8.00
N PHE A 17 14.19 -7.62 -6.85
CA PHE A 17 14.70 -6.33 -6.40
C PHE A 17 16.16 -6.41 -5.93
N ILE A 18 16.55 -7.46 -5.20
CA ILE A 18 17.94 -7.73 -4.81
C ILE A 18 18.82 -7.85 -6.05
N ALA A 19 18.41 -8.62 -7.05
CA ALA A 19 19.16 -8.76 -8.31
C ALA A 19 19.32 -7.42 -9.03
N ALA A 20 18.25 -6.61 -9.08
CA ALA A 20 18.28 -5.29 -9.70
C ALA A 20 19.20 -4.30 -8.96
N LEU A 21 19.24 -4.33 -7.63
CA LEU A 21 20.15 -3.51 -6.82
C LEU A 21 21.61 -3.98 -6.96
N SER A 22 21.83 -5.29 -6.92
CA SER A 22 23.18 -5.89 -7.10
C SER A 22 23.79 -5.51 -8.44
N SER A 23 23.03 -5.48 -9.54
CA SER A 23 23.53 -5.03 -10.86
C SER A 23 23.93 -3.55 -10.90
N ARG A 24 23.60 -2.77 -9.88
CA ARG A 24 23.97 -1.36 -9.67
C ARG A 24 25.04 -1.17 -8.59
N GLY A 25 25.69 -2.25 -8.17
CA GLY A 25 26.72 -2.23 -7.12
C GLY A 25 26.19 -1.91 -5.71
N VAL A 26 24.89 -2.15 -5.47
CA VAL A 26 24.28 -1.95 -4.16
C VAL A 26 24.18 -3.29 -3.43
N GLU A 27 24.81 -3.38 -2.26
CA GLU A 27 24.64 -4.51 -1.33
C GLU A 27 23.27 -4.42 -0.68
N THR A 28 22.48 -5.48 -0.78
CA THR A 28 21.16 -5.56 -0.15
C THR A 28 21.20 -6.54 1.01
N VAL A 29 20.82 -6.08 2.20
CA VAL A 29 20.72 -6.88 3.42
C VAL A 29 19.26 -7.14 3.71
N PRO A 30 18.74 -8.39 3.52
CA PRO A 30 17.41 -8.76 3.98
C PRO A 30 17.32 -8.61 5.50
N MET A 31 16.27 -7.97 5.99
CA MET A 31 16.07 -7.73 7.42
C MET A 31 14.61 -7.86 7.82
N GLN A 32 14.37 -8.24 9.06
CA GLN A 32 13.04 -8.28 9.66
C GLN A 32 12.91 -7.19 10.72
N LEU A 33 11.84 -6.39 10.66
CA LEU A 33 11.59 -5.36 11.69
C LEU A 33 11.36 -5.97 13.08
N SER A 34 10.91 -7.21 13.17
CA SER A 34 10.79 -7.93 14.44
C SER A 34 12.13 -8.25 15.11
N SER A 35 13.23 -8.21 14.36
CA SER A 35 14.61 -8.39 14.85
C SER A 35 15.35 -7.06 15.06
N CYS A 36 14.65 -5.94 14.82
CA CYS A 36 15.15 -4.59 15.07
C CYS A 36 14.55 -4.01 16.35
N GLY A 37 15.21 -3.03 16.96
CA GLY A 37 14.70 -2.40 18.16
C GLY A 37 15.42 -1.11 18.56
N ILE A 38 14.88 -0.46 19.57
CA ILE A 38 15.50 0.69 20.24
C ILE A 38 16.53 0.16 21.26
N ALA A 39 17.72 0.71 21.24
CA ALA A 39 18.83 0.34 22.14
C ALA A 39 19.64 1.61 22.50
N THR A 40 19.14 2.37 23.46
CA THR A 40 19.73 3.68 23.85
C THR A 40 21.18 3.60 24.33
N SER A 41 21.67 2.41 24.63
CA SER A 41 23.08 2.14 24.94
C SER A 41 23.96 1.96 23.69
N SER A 42 23.37 1.81 22.51
CA SER A 42 24.13 1.74 21.25
C SER A 42 24.43 3.14 20.71
N PRO A 43 25.52 3.33 19.93
CA PRO A 43 25.87 4.65 19.39
C PRO A 43 24.77 5.30 18.55
N SER A 44 23.98 4.52 17.84
CA SER A 44 22.86 5.01 17.01
C SER A 44 21.53 5.07 17.79
N GLY A 45 21.46 4.53 18.99
CA GLY A 45 20.19 4.34 19.72
C GLY A 45 19.33 3.19 19.16
N LEU A 46 19.83 2.48 18.15
CA LEU A 46 19.10 1.40 17.47
C LEU A 46 19.93 0.11 17.41
N ASN A 47 19.22 -1.01 17.38
CA ASN A 47 19.73 -2.29 16.94
C ASN A 47 19.05 -2.64 15.62
N ILE A 48 19.81 -2.70 14.53
CA ILE A 48 19.30 -2.97 13.18
C ILE A 48 19.84 -4.32 12.69
N ASP A 49 18.93 -5.23 12.42
CA ASP A 49 19.24 -6.57 11.95
C ASP A 49 20.13 -6.54 10.70
N GLY A 50 21.22 -7.31 10.74
CA GLY A 50 22.21 -7.41 9.65
C GLY A 50 23.17 -6.22 9.52
N PHE A 51 23.08 -5.17 10.34
CA PHE A 51 23.92 -3.97 10.25
C PHE A 51 24.91 -3.79 11.43
N GLY A 52 24.75 -4.55 12.50
CA GLY A 52 25.63 -4.44 13.68
C GLY A 52 25.57 -3.04 14.32
N LYS A 53 26.70 -2.35 14.40
CA LYS A 53 26.78 -0.97 14.92
C LYS A 53 26.59 0.12 13.87
N ALA A 54 26.58 -0.24 12.59
CA ALA A 54 26.40 0.69 11.47
C ALA A 54 24.90 0.89 11.19
N LEU A 55 24.59 1.98 10.50
CA LEU A 55 23.25 2.21 9.92
C LEU A 55 23.27 1.88 8.43
N PRO A 56 22.12 1.46 7.84
CA PRO A 56 21.99 1.35 6.40
C PRO A 56 22.01 2.73 5.73
N ASP A 57 22.46 2.81 4.47
CA ASP A 57 22.33 4.02 3.65
C ASP A 57 20.86 4.31 3.31
N ALA A 58 20.06 3.25 3.15
CA ALA A 58 18.63 3.31 3.03
C ALA A 58 17.95 2.04 3.54
N VAL A 59 16.67 2.14 3.83
CA VAL A 59 15.78 1.01 4.12
C VAL A 59 14.60 1.03 3.17
N VAL A 60 14.34 -0.10 2.50
CA VAL A 60 13.15 -0.29 1.65
C VAL A 60 12.20 -1.26 2.32
N VAL A 61 10.98 -0.81 2.58
CA VAL A 61 9.95 -1.63 3.24
C VAL A 61 9.09 -2.32 2.18
N ARG A 62 9.21 -3.64 2.10
CA ARG A 62 8.44 -4.48 1.16
C ARG A 62 7.30 -5.22 1.85
N THR A 63 7.50 -5.62 3.08
CA THR A 63 6.47 -6.20 3.93
C THR A 63 6.64 -5.70 5.36
N MET A 64 5.56 -5.67 6.09
CA MET A 64 5.57 -5.46 7.53
C MET A 64 4.58 -6.46 8.14
N SER A 65 5.11 -7.38 8.94
CA SER A 65 4.31 -8.39 9.63
C SER A 65 3.28 -7.72 10.54
N GLY A 66 2.06 -8.25 10.56
CA GLY A 66 1.07 -7.93 11.59
C GLY A 66 1.52 -8.37 12.97
N GLY A 67 0.72 -8.08 13.98
CA GLY A 67 0.98 -8.46 15.37
C GLY A 67 0.14 -7.64 16.34
N PRO A 68 0.35 -7.81 17.65
CA PRO A 68 -0.23 -6.93 18.66
C PRO A 68 0.15 -5.46 18.41
N PHE A 69 -0.67 -4.55 18.92
CA PHE A 69 -0.51 -3.12 18.71
C PHE A 69 0.90 -2.62 19.10
N GLU A 70 1.41 -3.09 20.23
CA GLU A 70 2.75 -2.72 20.74
C GLU A 70 3.86 -3.15 19.77
N ALA A 71 3.77 -4.35 19.20
CA ALA A 71 4.78 -4.85 18.28
C ALA A 71 4.76 -4.07 16.95
N VAL A 72 3.58 -3.74 16.42
CA VAL A 72 3.44 -2.91 15.22
C VAL A 72 3.95 -1.51 15.47
N THR A 73 3.60 -0.91 16.61
CA THR A 73 4.06 0.42 17.03
C THR A 73 5.58 0.48 17.18
N LEU A 74 6.20 -0.54 17.78
CA LEU A 74 7.66 -0.63 17.90
C LEU A 74 8.34 -0.68 16.53
N ARG A 75 7.83 -1.49 15.59
CA ARG A 75 8.38 -1.59 14.22
C ARG A 75 8.29 -0.27 13.47
N LEU A 76 7.16 0.42 13.56
CA LEU A 76 7.00 1.77 13.00
C LEU A 76 7.93 2.76 13.69
N GLY A 77 8.08 2.68 15.02
CA GLY A 77 9.02 3.49 15.81
C GLY A 77 10.46 3.33 15.34
N VAL A 78 10.90 2.12 15.00
CA VAL A 78 12.24 1.87 14.43
C VAL A 78 12.40 2.57 13.07
N LEU A 79 11.39 2.53 12.21
CA LEU A 79 11.43 3.22 10.90
C LEU A 79 11.44 4.74 11.07
N HIS A 80 10.67 5.28 12.02
CA HIS A 80 10.71 6.70 12.38
C HIS A 80 12.09 7.10 12.91
N ALA A 81 12.67 6.33 13.83
CA ALA A 81 13.99 6.60 14.38
C ALA A 81 15.10 6.55 13.31
N LEU A 82 15.05 5.61 12.38
CA LEU A 82 15.97 5.58 11.21
C LEU A 82 15.89 6.88 10.43
N ARG A 83 14.68 7.39 10.19
CA ARG A 83 14.47 8.65 9.47
C ARG A 83 15.03 9.85 10.24
N GLU A 84 14.83 9.93 11.57
CA GLU A 84 15.41 10.98 12.43
C GLU A 84 16.94 10.96 12.40
N LEU A 85 17.55 9.77 12.25
CA LEU A 85 18.99 9.60 12.08
C LEU A 85 19.49 9.87 10.64
N GLY A 86 18.62 10.38 9.76
CA GLY A 86 18.97 10.73 8.40
C GLY A 86 19.00 9.56 7.41
N VAL A 87 18.62 8.34 7.82
CA VAL A 87 18.50 7.18 6.91
C VAL A 87 17.29 7.38 6.00
N MET A 88 17.46 7.10 4.71
CA MET A 88 16.34 7.10 3.76
C MET A 88 15.46 5.88 3.99
N VAL A 89 14.20 6.08 4.35
CA VAL A 89 13.20 4.99 4.49
C VAL A 89 12.19 5.07 3.34
N TRP A 90 12.05 3.99 2.57
CA TRP A 90 11.24 3.91 1.36
C TRP A 90 10.22 2.74 1.42
N ASN A 91 8.90 2.95 1.47
CA ASN A 91 8.22 4.16 1.90
C ASN A 91 8.49 4.41 3.38
N ASP A 92 8.43 5.68 3.81
CA ASP A 92 8.62 5.98 5.22
C ASP A 92 7.46 5.48 6.10
N ALA A 93 7.68 5.43 7.41
CA ALA A 93 6.70 4.91 8.36
C ALA A 93 5.35 5.63 8.26
N ARG A 94 5.36 6.97 8.12
CA ARG A 94 4.13 7.76 8.01
C ARG A 94 3.32 7.43 6.76
N THR A 95 3.99 7.15 5.65
CA THR A 95 3.32 6.71 4.41
C THR A 95 2.72 5.31 4.60
N ILE A 96 3.46 4.42 5.27
CA ILE A 96 2.97 3.06 5.57
C ILE A 96 1.73 3.14 6.46
N GLU A 97 1.77 3.90 7.56
CA GLU A 97 0.64 4.12 8.46
C GLU A 97 -0.60 4.60 7.70
N ARG A 98 -0.45 5.63 6.85
CA ARG A 98 -1.53 6.20 6.03
C ARG A 98 -2.16 5.20 5.07
N CYS A 99 -1.37 4.28 4.50
CA CYS A 99 -1.86 3.34 3.50
C CYS A 99 -2.35 2.02 4.11
N VAL A 100 -1.82 1.61 5.25
CA VAL A 100 -2.27 0.39 5.95
C VAL A 100 -3.64 0.62 6.58
N ASP A 101 -3.86 1.81 7.14
CA ASP A 101 -5.16 2.26 7.62
C ASP A 101 -6.02 2.75 6.44
N LYS A 102 -6.98 1.92 6.03
CA LYS A 102 -7.90 2.25 4.92
C LYS A 102 -8.75 3.48 5.21
N SER A 103 -9.11 3.73 6.48
CA SER A 103 -9.90 4.88 6.85
C SER A 103 -9.11 6.18 6.68
N MET A 104 -7.84 6.18 7.10
CA MET A 104 -6.94 7.31 6.89
C MET A 104 -6.66 7.54 5.41
N THR A 105 -6.44 6.49 4.61
CA THR A 105 -6.30 6.61 3.15
C THR A 105 -7.53 7.28 2.55
N SER A 106 -8.74 6.79 2.84
CA SER A 106 -9.99 7.36 2.30
C SER A 106 -10.20 8.81 2.73
N PHE A 107 -9.88 9.14 3.99
CA PHE A 107 -9.92 10.51 4.48
C PHE A 107 -8.97 11.43 3.70
N LEU A 108 -7.72 11.01 3.48
CA LEU A 108 -6.71 11.81 2.76
C LEU A 108 -7.09 12.01 1.29
N LEU A 109 -7.62 10.98 0.63
CA LEU A 109 -8.13 11.07 -0.75
C LEU A 109 -9.29 12.06 -0.84
N SER A 110 -10.28 11.93 0.04
CA SER A 110 -11.43 12.84 0.12
C SER A 110 -11.01 14.29 0.39
N ARG A 111 -10.11 14.52 1.34
CA ARG A 111 -9.55 15.84 1.66
C ARG A 111 -8.79 16.48 0.51
N ALA A 112 -8.17 15.66 -0.34
CA ALA A 112 -7.49 16.12 -1.56
C ALA A 112 -8.43 16.33 -2.75
N GLY A 113 -9.74 16.13 -2.59
CA GLY A 113 -10.72 16.24 -3.67
C GLY A 113 -10.64 15.12 -4.71
N ILE A 114 -9.99 14.01 -4.36
CA ILE A 114 -9.83 12.84 -5.25
C ILE A 114 -11.10 12.00 -5.17
N PRO A 115 -11.77 11.70 -6.30
CA PRO A 115 -12.91 10.79 -6.33
C PRO A 115 -12.57 9.46 -5.66
N THR A 116 -13.29 9.13 -4.60
CA THR A 116 -13.18 7.88 -3.83
C THR A 116 -14.58 7.48 -3.35
N PRO A 117 -14.92 6.18 -3.22
CA PRO A 117 -16.23 5.79 -2.73
C PRO A 117 -16.47 6.32 -1.31
N ALA A 118 -17.71 6.72 -1.03
CA ALA A 118 -18.12 7.13 0.32
C ALA A 118 -17.77 6.05 1.34
N THR A 119 -17.18 6.47 2.46
CA THR A 119 -16.56 5.56 3.44
C THR A 119 -16.87 6.01 4.86
N TRP A 120 -17.13 5.04 5.73
CA TRP A 120 -17.38 5.22 7.16
C TRP A 120 -16.52 4.23 7.95
N ALA A 121 -15.98 4.67 9.08
CA ALA A 121 -15.24 3.84 10.02
C ALA A 121 -15.69 4.15 11.45
N THR A 122 -16.05 3.11 12.21
CA THR A 122 -16.51 3.24 13.60
C THR A 122 -16.25 1.95 14.38
N GLU A 123 -16.09 2.07 15.70
CA GLU A 123 -16.03 0.92 16.62
C GLU A 123 -17.42 0.59 17.20
N SER A 124 -18.43 1.47 17.04
CA SER A 124 -19.78 1.26 17.54
C SER A 124 -20.63 0.46 16.54
N TYR A 125 -21.19 -0.64 17.01
CA TYR A 125 -22.17 -1.43 16.25
C TYR A 125 -23.41 -0.60 15.90
N GLU A 126 -23.93 0.18 16.84
CA GLU A 126 -25.14 1.00 16.66
C GLU A 126 -24.91 2.04 15.55
N GLN A 127 -23.74 2.68 15.54
CA GLN A 127 -23.38 3.61 14.47
C GLN A 127 -23.24 2.88 13.12
N ALA A 128 -22.56 1.72 13.09
CA ALA A 128 -22.42 0.93 11.87
C ALA A 128 -23.79 0.47 11.33
N TYR A 129 -24.71 0.07 12.23
CA TYR A 129 -26.06 -0.32 11.88
C TYR A 129 -26.86 0.85 11.28
N THR A 130 -26.83 2.03 11.93
CA THR A 130 -27.49 3.25 11.43
C THR A 130 -26.92 3.68 10.05
N ILE A 131 -25.60 3.57 9.86
CA ILE A 131 -24.95 3.82 8.58
C ILE A 131 -25.46 2.82 7.54
N ALA A 132 -25.46 1.53 7.86
CA ALA A 132 -25.93 0.51 6.95
C ALA A 132 -27.41 0.69 6.59
N GLU A 133 -28.29 1.00 7.56
CA GLU A 133 -29.70 1.27 7.34
C GLU A 133 -29.92 2.40 6.33
N ARG A 134 -29.22 3.51 6.49
CA ARG A 134 -29.32 4.65 5.57
C ARG A 134 -28.74 4.33 4.20
N GLU A 135 -27.54 3.77 4.18
CA GLU A 135 -26.75 3.68 2.95
C GLU A 135 -27.14 2.47 2.08
N THR A 136 -27.59 1.35 2.67
CA THR A 136 -28.02 0.19 1.86
C THR A 136 -29.30 0.44 1.09
N ALA A 137 -30.08 1.47 1.43
CA ALA A 137 -31.22 1.93 0.62
C ALA A 137 -30.80 2.41 -0.79
N GLU A 138 -29.57 2.92 -0.93
CA GLU A 138 -29.01 3.39 -2.21
C GLU A 138 -28.16 2.34 -2.93
N GLY A 139 -27.81 1.24 -2.27
CA GLY A 139 -27.03 0.14 -2.81
C GLY A 139 -26.09 -0.49 -1.80
N PRO A 140 -25.44 -1.60 -2.12
CA PRO A 140 -24.69 -2.36 -1.15
C PRO A 140 -23.44 -1.61 -0.66
N LEU A 141 -23.01 -1.95 0.56
CA LEU A 141 -21.74 -1.55 1.13
C LEU A 141 -20.76 -2.73 1.11
N VAL A 142 -19.47 -2.44 1.18
CA VAL A 142 -18.42 -3.43 1.43
C VAL A 142 -17.87 -3.20 2.82
N LEU A 143 -18.06 -4.17 3.71
CA LEU A 143 -17.34 -4.26 4.97
C LEU A 143 -15.95 -4.82 4.68
N LYS A 144 -14.91 -4.13 5.14
CA LYS A 144 -13.50 -4.52 4.96
C LYS A 144 -12.78 -4.53 6.31
N PRO A 145 -11.83 -5.45 6.54
CA PRO A 145 -10.90 -5.27 7.64
C PRO A 145 -10.14 -3.94 7.48
N LEU A 146 -10.03 -3.15 8.56
CA LEU A 146 -9.28 -1.88 8.52
C LEU A 146 -7.84 -2.13 8.06
N PHE A 147 -7.18 -3.12 8.65
CA PHE A 147 -5.89 -3.64 8.23
C PHE A 147 -6.09 -4.97 7.49
N GLY A 148 -5.67 -5.05 6.27
CA GLY A 148 -5.84 -6.26 5.47
C GLY A 148 -5.42 -6.05 4.02
N SER A 149 -5.16 -7.14 3.33
CA SER A 149 -4.70 -7.13 1.94
C SER A 149 -5.28 -8.30 1.15
N GLN A 150 -5.13 -8.25 -0.17
CA GLN A 150 -5.43 -9.36 -1.09
C GLN A 150 -6.91 -9.78 -1.12
N GLY A 151 -7.83 -8.89 -0.77
CA GLY A 151 -9.28 -9.17 -0.79
C GLY A 151 -9.73 -10.16 0.28
N ARG A 152 -8.95 -10.36 1.37
CA ARG A 152 -9.35 -11.22 2.48
C ARG A 152 -10.32 -10.48 3.40
N GLY A 153 -11.35 -11.19 3.88
CA GLY A 153 -12.31 -10.66 4.85
C GLY A 153 -13.26 -9.59 4.29
N LEU A 154 -13.36 -9.46 2.96
CA LEU A 154 -14.35 -8.58 2.35
C LEU A 154 -15.74 -9.23 2.39
N LYS A 155 -16.75 -8.46 2.80
CA LYS A 155 -18.16 -8.89 2.85
C LYS A 155 -19.05 -7.81 2.24
N LEU A 156 -19.99 -8.20 1.35
CA LEU A 156 -21.07 -7.31 0.93
C LEU A 156 -22.12 -7.22 2.03
N VAL A 157 -22.61 -6.03 2.26
CA VAL A 157 -23.68 -5.68 3.19
C VAL A 157 -24.82 -5.10 2.35
N HIS A 158 -25.88 -5.86 2.19
CA HIS A 158 -27.06 -5.45 1.43
C HIS A 158 -28.16 -4.85 2.32
N LYS A 159 -28.12 -5.17 3.61
CA LYS A 159 -29.03 -4.68 4.65
C LYS A 159 -28.31 -4.65 6.00
N PRO A 160 -28.81 -3.89 6.98
CA PRO A 160 -28.14 -3.76 8.29
C PRO A 160 -27.88 -5.09 9.00
N GLU A 161 -28.78 -6.07 8.85
CA GLU A 161 -28.67 -7.40 9.48
C GLU A 161 -27.51 -8.24 8.91
N ASP A 162 -26.92 -7.83 7.79
CA ASP A 162 -25.73 -8.49 7.24
C ASP A 162 -24.46 -8.12 8.01
N LEU A 163 -24.50 -7.11 8.89
CA LEU A 163 -23.34 -6.74 9.70
C LEU A 163 -23.01 -7.86 10.70
N PRO A 164 -21.74 -8.25 10.82
CA PRO A 164 -21.31 -9.14 11.90
C PRO A 164 -21.36 -8.41 13.24
N THR A 165 -21.34 -9.16 14.33
CA THR A 165 -21.15 -8.57 15.67
C THR A 165 -19.75 -7.93 15.78
N ILE A 166 -19.53 -7.11 16.81
CA ILE A 166 -18.21 -6.48 17.02
C ILE A 166 -17.12 -7.53 17.31
N GLU A 167 -17.49 -8.65 17.95
CA GLU A 167 -16.58 -9.76 18.26
C GLU A 167 -16.15 -10.50 16.99
N GLU A 168 -17.01 -10.61 16.00
CA GLU A 168 -16.74 -11.25 14.71
C GLU A 168 -16.02 -10.31 13.72
N THR A 169 -16.02 -8.99 14.03
CA THR A 169 -15.42 -7.98 13.16
C THR A 169 -13.91 -7.90 13.36
N PRO A 170 -13.10 -8.16 12.33
CA PRO A 170 -11.64 -8.11 12.44
C PRO A 170 -11.14 -6.75 12.96
N GLY A 171 -10.39 -6.78 14.06
CA GLY A 171 -9.87 -5.56 14.70
C GLY A 171 -10.94 -4.74 15.42
N ARG A 172 -12.18 -5.25 15.54
CA ARG A 172 -13.31 -4.58 16.20
C ARG A 172 -13.60 -3.19 15.64
N VAL A 173 -13.39 -2.97 14.35
CA VAL A 173 -13.67 -1.73 13.63
C VAL A 173 -14.46 -2.04 12.37
N TYR A 174 -15.61 -1.42 12.25
CA TYR A 174 -16.43 -1.43 11.04
C TYR A 174 -15.88 -0.40 10.07
N TYR A 175 -15.18 -0.85 9.02
CA TYR A 175 -14.86 -0.03 7.88
C TYR A 175 -15.80 -0.37 6.74
N LEU A 176 -16.74 0.51 6.49
CA LEU A 176 -17.79 0.39 5.47
C LEU A 176 -17.47 1.31 4.32
N GLN A 177 -17.56 0.81 3.10
CA GLN A 177 -17.34 1.61 1.88
C GLN A 177 -18.46 1.32 0.89
N ARG A 178 -18.96 2.36 0.21
CA ARG A 178 -19.94 2.20 -0.87
C ARG A 178 -19.38 1.25 -1.93
N PHE A 179 -20.15 0.22 -2.28
CA PHE A 179 -19.81 -0.64 -3.40
C PHE A 179 -20.14 0.10 -4.70
N ILE A 180 -19.13 0.33 -5.54
CA ILE A 180 -19.29 1.00 -6.83
C ILE A 180 -18.87 0.12 -8.01
N GLY A 181 -18.49 -1.14 -7.75
CA GLY A 181 -18.15 -2.10 -8.80
C GLY A 181 -19.34 -2.38 -9.70
N VAL A 182 -19.09 -2.43 -11.00
CA VAL A 182 -20.11 -2.74 -12.02
C VAL A 182 -19.73 -4.05 -12.69
N GLU A 183 -20.68 -4.97 -12.73
CA GLU A 183 -20.58 -6.13 -13.59
C GLU A 183 -20.85 -5.71 -15.04
N ARG A 184 -19.91 -5.99 -15.91
CA ARG A 184 -20.02 -5.74 -17.36
C ARG A 184 -20.07 -7.09 -18.07
N ASP A 185 -20.34 -7.13 -19.37
CA ASP A 185 -20.48 -8.36 -20.18
C ASP A 185 -19.35 -9.38 -19.98
N SER A 186 -18.16 -8.92 -19.62
CA SER A 186 -16.99 -9.76 -19.35
C SER A 186 -16.71 -10.00 -17.86
N GLY A 187 -17.59 -9.59 -16.93
CA GLY A 187 -17.40 -9.66 -15.48
C GLY A 187 -16.91 -8.34 -14.86
N TYR A 188 -16.31 -8.45 -13.68
CA TYR A 188 -15.81 -7.28 -12.92
C TYR A 188 -14.37 -6.96 -13.28
N HIS A 189 -14.01 -5.69 -13.20
CA HIS A 189 -12.63 -5.26 -13.37
C HIS A 189 -12.31 -4.00 -12.57
N ASP A 190 -11.06 -3.87 -12.21
CA ASP A 190 -10.43 -2.67 -11.70
C ASP A 190 -9.04 -2.48 -12.33
N PHE A 191 -8.39 -1.38 -12.00
CA PHE A 191 -7.10 -1.01 -12.55
C PHE A 191 -6.09 -0.84 -11.42
N ARG A 192 -4.91 -1.45 -11.56
CA ARG A 192 -3.77 -1.18 -10.70
C ARG A 192 -2.73 -0.39 -11.47
N ILE A 193 -2.39 0.77 -10.96
CA ILE A 193 -1.40 1.68 -11.52
C ILE A 193 -0.23 1.78 -10.53
N LEU A 194 0.98 1.52 -11.00
CA LEU A 194 2.20 1.66 -10.21
C LEU A 194 2.79 3.05 -10.40
N VAL A 195 2.89 3.80 -9.33
CA VAL A 195 3.53 5.12 -9.29
C VAL A 195 4.84 5.03 -8.51
N VAL A 196 5.92 5.55 -9.07
CA VAL A 196 7.25 5.59 -8.45
C VAL A 196 7.83 6.99 -8.63
N GLN A 197 8.17 7.66 -7.54
CA GLN A 197 8.73 9.04 -7.54
C GLN A 197 7.93 10.00 -8.42
N GLY A 198 6.60 9.99 -8.26
CA GLY A 198 5.69 10.85 -9.03
C GLY A 198 5.59 10.50 -10.53
N ARG A 199 6.00 9.32 -10.95
CA ARG A 199 5.94 8.85 -12.34
C ARG A 199 5.15 7.54 -12.43
N ILE A 200 4.29 7.42 -13.42
CA ILE A 200 3.59 6.16 -13.71
C ILE A 200 4.55 5.24 -14.46
N ILE A 201 4.76 4.05 -13.91
CA ILE A 201 5.69 3.06 -14.43
C ILE A 201 4.99 1.96 -15.19
N ALA A 202 3.86 1.50 -14.70
CA ALA A 202 3.09 0.44 -15.33
C ALA A 202 1.63 0.50 -14.87
N ALA A 203 0.73 -0.04 -15.69
CA ALA A 203 -0.67 -0.22 -15.36
C ALA A 203 -1.17 -1.59 -15.85
N MET A 204 -2.13 -2.16 -15.14
CA MET A 204 -2.87 -3.35 -15.55
C MET A 204 -4.35 -3.18 -15.24
N ARG A 205 -5.19 -3.81 -16.05
CA ARG A 205 -6.57 -4.12 -15.69
C ARG A 205 -6.59 -5.50 -15.03
N ARG A 206 -7.22 -5.63 -13.86
CA ARG A 206 -7.49 -6.92 -13.23
C ARG A 206 -8.91 -7.32 -13.59
N HIS A 207 -9.06 -8.46 -14.22
CA HIS A 207 -10.35 -8.98 -14.64
C HIS A 207 -10.72 -10.21 -13.82
N SER A 208 -11.97 -10.32 -13.40
CA SER A 208 -12.49 -11.45 -12.62
C SER A 208 -13.99 -11.67 -12.91
N ASN A 209 -14.44 -12.92 -12.83
CA ASN A 209 -15.86 -13.24 -12.85
C ASN A 209 -16.56 -12.95 -11.49
N HIS A 210 -15.79 -12.49 -10.50
CA HIS A 210 -16.26 -12.14 -9.18
C HIS A 210 -15.91 -10.68 -8.87
N TRP A 211 -16.72 -9.99 -8.07
CA TRP A 211 -16.52 -8.58 -7.72
C TRP A 211 -15.17 -8.30 -7.00
N ILE A 212 -14.53 -9.33 -6.42
CA ILE A 212 -13.16 -9.24 -5.90
C ILE A 212 -12.20 -9.56 -7.04
N THR A 213 -11.47 -8.55 -7.51
CA THR A 213 -10.60 -8.62 -8.69
C THR A 213 -9.12 -8.93 -8.36
N ASN A 214 -8.80 -9.11 -7.08
CA ASN A 214 -7.42 -9.37 -6.63
C ASN A 214 -6.83 -10.62 -7.32
N ILE A 215 -5.57 -10.51 -7.79
CA ILE A 215 -4.85 -11.61 -8.49
C ILE A 215 -4.82 -12.90 -7.66
N LYS A 216 -4.60 -12.80 -6.34
CA LYS A 216 -4.60 -13.98 -5.45
C LYS A 216 -5.99 -14.60 -5.24
N ARG A 217 -7.05 -13.94 -5.69
CA ARG A 217 -8.44 -14.43 -5.69
C ARG A 217 -8.91 -14.88 -7.06
N GLY A 218 -7.99 -15.08 -8.01
CA GLY A 218 -8.32 -15.54 -9.36
C GLY A 218 -8.45 -14.42 -10.39
N GLY A 219 -8.25 -13.17 -9.99
CA GLY A 219 -8.18 -12.06 -10.94
C GLY A 219 -7.05 -12.25 -11.95
N ARG A 220 -7.30 -11.93 -13.21
CA ARG A 220 -6.33 -12.06 -14.31
C ARG A 220 -5.78 -10.69 -14.69
N PRO A 221 -4.44 -10.52 -14.78
CA PRO A 221 -3.84 -9.30 -15.27
C PRO A 221 -4.02 -9.21 -16.79
N VAL A 222 -4.49 -8.06 -17.25
CA VAL A 222 -4.69 -7.75 -18.69
C VAL A 222 -3.95 -6.45 -18.99
N PRO A 223 -3.20 -6.38 -20.11
CA PRO A 223 -2.59 -5.12 -20.55
C PRO A 223 -3.64 -4.03 -20.74
N VAL A 224 -3.29 -2.79 -20.42
CA VAL A 224 -4.18 -1.65 -20.59
C VAL A 224 -3.41 -0.37 -20.88
N VAL A 225 -3.97 0.48 -21.72
CA VAL A 225 -3.57 1.88 -21.86
C VAL A 225 -4.54 2.71 -21.00
N ILE A 226 -4.01 3.42 -20.00
CA ILE A 226 -4.81 4.27 -19.12
C ILE A 226 -4.94 5.66 -19.73
N ASN A 227 -6.13 6.28 -19.57
CA ASN A 227 -6.39 7.64 -20.01
C ASN A 227 -5.77 8.69 -19.05
N ASP A 228 -5.81 9.95 -19.45
CA ASP A 228 -5.17 11.04 -18.68
C ASP A 228 -5.86 11.30 -17.34
N GLU A 229 -7.17 11.07 -17.24
CA GLU A 229 -7.90 11.17 -15.98
C GLU A 229 -7.39 10.14 -14.96
N MET A 230 -7.25 8.87 -15.36
CA MET A 230 -6.69 7.83 -14.48
C MET A 230 -5.23 8.11 -14.09
N LYS A 231 -4.43 8.66 -15.04
CA LYS A 231 -3.05 9.07 -14.73
C LYS A 231 -3.03 10.17 -13.66
N ALA A 232 -3.86 11.19 -13.83
CA ALA A 232 -3.97 12.29 -12.88
C ALA A 232 -4.40 11.80 -11.49
N LEU A 233 -5.44 10.95 -11.42
CA LEU A 233 -5.91 10.37 -10.17
C LEU A 233 -4.82 9.54 -9.46
N ALA A 234 -4.09 8.71 -10.20
CA ALA A 234 -3.03 7.89 -9.63
C ALA A 234 -1.88 8.74 -9.04
N LEU A 235 -1.46 9.79 -9.76
CA LEU A 235 -0.42 10.72 -9.30
C LEU A 235 -0.88 11.53 -8.08
N GLN A 236 -2.09 12.06 -8.10
CA GLN A 236 -2.67 12.80 -6.97
C GLN A 236 -2.82 11.91 -5.74
N ALA A 237 -3.28 10.66 -5.91
CA ALA A 237 -3.40 9.70 -4.82
C ALA A 237 -2.04 9.37 -4.18
N ALA A 238 -1.00 9.18 -4.98
CA ALA A 238 0.36 8.96 -4.47
C ALA A 238 0.88 10.18 -3.68
N MET A 239 0.58 11.40 -4.14
CA MET A 239 0.94 12.65 -3.43
C MET A 239 0.15 12.80 -2.12
N ALA A 240 -1.15 12.49 -2.11
CA ALA A 240 -2.00 12.61 -0.93
C ALA A 240 -1.48 11.79 0.27
N VAL A 241 -0.90 10.62 0.00
CA VAL A 241 -0.28 9.78 1.04
C VAL A 241 1.22 10.03 1.21
N SER A 242 1.83 10.92 0.41
CA SER A 242 3.27 11.24 0.40
C SER A 242 4.17 10.04 0.10
N ALA A 243 3.81 9.23 -0.88
CA ALA A 243 4.50 7.98 -1.16
C ALA A 243 5.64 8.12 -2.17
N ASN A 244 6.74 7.39 -1.93
CA ASN A 244 7.83 7.22 -2.90
C ASN A 244 7.46 6.22 -4.00
N PHE A 245 6.81 5.11 -3.64
CA PHE A 245 6.22 4.18 -4.59
C PHE A 245 4.95 3.55 -4.03
N VAL A 246 3.92 3.42 -4.87
CA VAL A 246 2.62 2.86 -4.48
C VAL A 246 1.93 2.17 -5.64
N GLY A 247 1.07 1.23 -5.31
CA GLY A 247 0.04 0.73 -6.21
C GLY A 247 -1.28 1.44 -5.92
N VAL A 248 -1.81 2.15 -6.90
CA VAL A 248 -3.12 2.81 -6.82
C VAL A 248 -4.15 1.95 -7.52
N ASP A 249 -5.23 1.61 -6.81
CA ASP A 249 -6.33 0.84 -7.36
C ASP A 249 -7.48 1.78 -7.73
N ILE A 250 -7.91 1.73 -8.99
CA ILE A 250 -8.97 2.57 -9.55
C ILE A 250 -10.08 1.67 -10.09
N VAL A 251 -11.33 2.08 -9.86
CA VAL A 251 -12.51 1.40 -10.39
C VAL A 251 -13.44 2.41 -11.06
N TYR A 252 -14.13 2.00 -12.10
CA TYR A 252 -15.21 2.78 -12.70
C TYR A 252 -16.54 2.43 -12.04
N GLY A 253 -17.25 3.44 -11.55
CA GLY A 253 -18.60 3.31 -11.03
C GLY A 253 -19.68 3.21 -12.11
N THR A 254 -20.93 3.16 -11.68
CA THR A 254 -22.11 3.11 -12.56
C THR A 254 -22.26 4.34 -13.47
N ASN A 255 -21.73 5.48 -13.02
CA ASN A 255 -21.70 6.75 -13.78
C ASN A 255 -20.54 6.84 -14.79
N ASP A 256 -19.82 5.75 -15.00
CA ASP A 256 -18.63 5.64 -15.87
C ASP A 256 -17.51 6.62 -15.54
N ARG A 257 -17.43 7.04 -14.26
CA ARG A 257 -16.35 7.88 -13.75
C ARG A 257 -15.38 7.05 -12.90
N PRO A 258 -14.06 7.25 -13.04
CA PRO A 258 -13.08 6.55 -12.25
C PRO A 258 -13.01 7.11 -10.83
N ALA A 259 -12.81 6.23 -9.86
CA ALA A 259 -12.59 6.57 -8.47
C ALA A 259 -11.44 5.74 -7.90
N VAL A 260 -10.63 6.35 -7.03
CA VAL A 260 -9.55 5.65 -6.33
C VAL A 260 -10.15 4.81 -5.20
N LEU A 261 -9.94 3.52 -5.29
CA LEU A 261 -10.48 2.55 -4.32
C LEU A 261 -9.57 2.38 -3.10
N GLU A 262 -8.26 2.30 -3.34
CA GLU A 262 -7.22 2.20 -2.31
C GLU A 262 -5.83 2.59 -2.84
N VAL A 263 -4.90 2.86 -1.91
CA VAL A 263 -3.49 3.11 -2.19
C VAL A 263 -2.64 2.16 -1.35
N ASN A 264 -1.76 1.40 -2.01
CA ASN A 264 -0.94 0.36 -1.38
C ASN A 264 0.52 0.81 -1.31
N SER A 265 1.06 1.06 -0.11
CA SER A 265 2.46 1.47 0.12
C SER A 265 3.49 0.35 -0.05
N MET A 266 3.06 -0.89 -0.05
CA MET A 266 3.91 -2.08 -0.25
C MET A 266 3.33 -2.95 -1.38
N PRO A 267 3.21 -2.42 -2.62
CA PRO A 267 2.49 -3.09 -3.68
C PRO A 267 3.20 -4.36 -4.13
N ALA A 268 2.42 -5.44 -4.35
CA ALA A 268 2.87 -6.58 -5.11
C ALA A 268 2.76 -6.27 -6.60
N TRP A 269 3.81 -6.58 -7.37
CA TRP A 269 3.85 -6.29 -8.82
C TRP A 269 4.02 -7.53 -9.71
N SER A 270 3.99 -8.75 -9.18
CA SER A 270 4.16 -9.96 -9.99
C SER A 270 3.11 -10.11 -11.08
N GLY A 271 1.85 -9.74 -10.80
CA GLY A 271 0.80 -9.69 -11.83
C GLY A 271 1.05 -8.58 -12.85
N LEU A 272 1.44 -7.39 -12.37
CA LEU A 272 1.72 -6.24 -13.19
C LEU A 272 2.93 -6.48 -14.12
N GLN A 273 3.98 -7.16 -13.64
CA GLN A 273 5.15 -7.50 -14.45
C GLN A 273 4.82 -8.37 -15.67
N LYS A 274 3.75 -9.17 -15.61
CA LYS A 274 3.35 -10.02 -16.75
C LYS A 274 2.86 -9.21 -17.97
N VAL A 275 2.44 -7.97 -17.74
CA VAL A 275 1.84 -7.08 -18.75
C VAL A 275 2.59 -5.76 -18.92
N ALA A 276 3.56 -5.49 -18.07
CA ALA A 276 4.39 -4.29 -18.16
C ALA A 276 5.46 -4.41 -19.24
N ALA A 277 5.70 -3.33 -19.99
CA ALA A 277 6.75 -3.24 -20.99
C ALA A 277 8.16 -3.06 -20.36
N VAL A 278 8.23 -2.70 -19.07
CA VAL A 278 9.48 -2.44 -18.36
C VAL A 278 9.73 -3.49 -17.28
N ASN A 279 10.99 -3.69 -16.90
CA ASN A 279 11.32 -4.45 -15.71
C ASN A 279 11.09 -3.56 -14.48
N ILE A 280 10.04 -3.85 -13.71
CA ILE A 280 9.60 -3.03 -12.58
C ILE A 280 10.67 -2.98 -11.48
N ALA A 281 11.33 -4.10 -11.19
CA ALA A 281 12.38 -4.13 -10.18
C ALA A 281 13.58 -3.24 -10.57
N SER A 282 13.94 -3.22 -11.86
CA SER A 282 14.99 -2.34 -12.37
C SER A 282 14.62 -0.86 -12.21
N VAL A 283 13.39 -0.48 -12.57
CA VAL A 283 12.94 0.92 -12.43
C VAL A 283 12.91 1.33 -10.96
N LEU A 284 12.47 0.47 -10.04
CA LEU A 284 12.50 0.73 -8.61
C LEU A 284 13.94 0.91 -8.09
N ALA A 285 14.87 0.07 -8.55
CA ALA A 285 16.28 0.16 -8.17
C ALA A 285 16.94 1.45 -8.69
N ASP A 286 16.67 1.83 -9.95
CA ASP A 286 17.14 3.10 -10.52
C ASP A 286 16.63 4.29 -9.74
N ALA A 287 15.34 4.30 -9.41
CA ALA A 287 14.72 5.38 -8.66
C ALA A 287 15.29 5.51 -7.23
N LEU A 288 15.56 4.37 -6.56
CA LEU A 288 16.19 4.38 -5.23
C LEU A 288 17.62 4.91 -5.28
N VAL A 289 18.43 4.41 -6.23
CA VAL A 289 19.83 4.84 -6.39
C VAL A 289 19.90 6.33 -6.73
N ALA A 290 19.05 6.81 -7.62
CA ALA A 290 18.96 8.24 -7.95
C ALA A 290 18.58 9.10 -6.74
N ALA A 291 17.61 8.64 -5.92
CA ALA A 291 17.21 9.34 -4.71
C ALA A 291 18.33 9.42 -3.66
N LEU A 292 19.12 8.34 -3.52
CA LEU A 292 20.30 8.32 -2.64
C LEU A 292 21.41 9.27 -3.13
N ALA A 293 21.71 9.26 -4.43
CA ALA A 293 22.72 10.16 -5.02
C ALA A 293 22.31 11.64 -4.84
N GLY A 294 21.04 11.98 -5.03
CA GLY A 294 20.52 13.33 -4.84
C GLY A 294 20.59 13.84 -3.38
N ARG A 295 20.59 12.95 -2.39
CA ARG A 295 20.83 13.31 -0.97
C ARG A 295 22.30 13.59 -0.68
N GLY A 296 23.21 12.80 -1.25
CA GLY A 296 24.65 12.99 -1.09
C GLY A 296 25.10 14.39 -1.51
N LEU A 297 24.54 14.89 -2.61
CA LEU A 297 24.83 16.23 -3.13
C LEU A 297 24.31 17.35 -2.21
N ARG A 298 23.14 17.19 -1.58
CA ARG A 298 22.59 18.20 -0.65
C ARG A 298 23.30 18.21 0.70
N GLY A 299 23.76 17.07 1.20
CA GLY A 299 24.54 16.97 2.44
C GLY A 299 25.98 17.50 2.32
N ALA A 300 26.53 17.54 1.11
CA ALA A 300 27.84 18.10 0.84
C ALA A 300 27.84 19.64 0.64
N MET A 301 26.66 20.26 0.51
CA MET A 301 26.46 21.70 0.32
C MET A 301 25.93 22.41 1.58
N ALA A 302 25.66 21.68 2.66
CA ALA A 302 25.22 22.19 3.97
C ALA A 302 26.33 22.05 4.99
#